data_ce0d4eed9882abf87efcc8b40e5b425c
#
_entry.id   ce0d4eed9882abf87efcc8b40e5b425c
#
_cell.length_a   1.000
_cell.length_b   1.000
_cell.length_c   1.000
_cell.angle_alpha   90.00
_cell.angle_beta   90.00
_cell.angle_gamma   90.00
#
_symmetry.space_group_name_H-M   'P 1'
#
loop_
_entity.id
_entity.type
_entity.pdbx_description
1 polymer ?
#
loop_
_entity_poly.entity_id
_entity_poly.type
_entity_poly.pdbx_seq_one_letter_code
_entity_poly.pdbx_strand_id
1 'polypeptide(L)'
;MRRLPVYLLLDTSGSMAGEPIEAVKNGVQVMISSLRNDPQAVETAYLSIITFDSDARQTVPLTDLASFQMPDLIATGTTSLGEALKVLSNCIRTEVTKTTAEVKGDWKPLVFIMTDGQPTDDWQSGLNEFKNVRVGTVVACAAGSGADTSVLKQITDSVVSLETDQESIKSFFKWVSASIGVSSTKVGESGTEVTGLNQMPPPPAELNIVV
;
A
#
# COMPACT_ATOMS: atom_id res chain seq x y z
N MET A 1 21.53 -3.32 -7.40
CA MET A 1 20.22 -3.72 -8.01
C MET A 1 19.25 -2.58 -7.90
N ARG A 2 18.26 -2.48 -8.81
CA ARG A 2 17.20 -1.44 -8.72
C ARG A 2 16.16 -1.88 -7.70
N ARG A 3 15.83 -1.01 -6.75
CA ARG A 3 14.80 -1.28 -5.76
C ARG A 3 13.39 -1.21 -6.38
N LEU A 4 12.47 -2.03 -5.89
CA LEU A 4 11.03 -1.93 -6.11
C LEU A 4 10.40 -1.35 -4.82
N PRO A 5 10.17 -0.04 -4.76
CA PRO A 5 9.54 0.57 -3.59
C PRO A 5 8.08 0.15 -3.47
N VAL A 6 7.67 -0.19 -2.25
CA VAL A 6 6.27 -0.55 -1.94
C VAL A 6 5.84 0.25 -0.73
N TYR A 7 4.77 1.02 -0.88
CA TYR A 7 4.20 1.82 0.20
C TYR A 7 2.84 1.27 0.61
N LEU A 8 2.69 0.98 1.89
CA LEU A 8 1.42 0.60 2.51
C LEU A 8 0.87 1.81 3.28
N LEU A 9 -0.29 2.31 2.89
CA LEU A 9 -1.04 3.33 3.62
C LEU A 9 -2.15 2.62 4.40
N LEU A 10 -2.01 2.61 5.72
CA LEU A 10 -2.89 1.87 6.61
C LEU A 10 -3.68 2.84 7.49
N ASP A 11 -5.00 2.75 7.37
CA ASP A 11 -5.92 3.47 8.25
C ASP A 11 -5.80 2.92 9.68
N THR A 12 -5.51 3.81 10.59
CA THR A 12 -5.45 3.55 12.04
C THR A 12 -6.43 4.46 12.79
N SER A 13 -7.51 4.87 12.11
CA SER A 13 -8.59 5.64 12.75
C SER A 13 -9.37 4.81 13.78
N GLY A 14 -10.17 5.49 14.60
CA GLY A 14 -10.90 4.86 15.69
C GLY A 14 -11.88 3.75 15.26
N SER A 15 -12.41 3.80 14.02
CA SER A 15 -13.26 2.75 13.45
C SER A 15 -12.53 1.41 13.26
N MET A 16 -11.21 1.47 13.05
CA MET A 16 -10.36 0.28 12.95
C MET A 16 -10.09 -0.40 14.31
N ALA A 17 -10.54 0.16 15.43
CA ALA A 17 -10.27 -0.40 16.76
C ALA A 17 -10.87 -1.81 16.93
N GLY A 18 -10.17 -2.66 17.68
CA GLY A 18 -10.59 -4.04 17.95
C GLY A 18 -10.14 -5.03 16.89
N GLU A 19 -11.07 -5.82 16.38
CA GLU A 19 -10.76 -6.89 15.41
C GLU A 19 -10.10 -6.40 14.12
N PRO A 20 -10.54 -5.30 13.47
CA PRO A 20 -9.95 -4.84 12.22
C PRO A 20 -8.46 -4.51 12.32
N ILE A 21 -8.03 -3.76 13.32
CA ILE A 21 -6.62 -3.39 13.45
C ILE A 21 -5.73 -4.60 13.77
N GLU A 22 -6.23 -5.54 14.55
CA GLU A 22 -5.52 -6.80 14.83
C GLU A 22 -5.42 -7.67 13.57
N ALA A 23 -6.48 -7.69 12.74
CA ALA A 23 -6.45 -8.37 11.46
C ALA A 23 -5.43 -7.75 10.50
N VAL A 24 -5.31 -6.41 10.47
CA VAL A 24 -4.28 -5.71 9.70
C VAL A 24 -2.88 -6.08 10.18
N LYS A 25 -2.62 -6.05 11.50
CA LYS A 25 -1.33 -6.46 12.08
C LYS A 25 -0.94 -7.88 11.64
N ASN A 26 -1.86 -8.82 11.82
CA ASN A 26 -1.64 -10.22 11.44
C ASN A 26 -1.45 -10.37 9.92
N GLY A 27 -2.25 -9.68 9.13
CA GLY A 27 -2.16 -9.69 7.67
C GLY A 27 -0.81 -9.19 7.16
N VAL A 28 -0.34 -8.06 7.66
CA VAL A 28 0.98 -7.50 7.30
C VAL A 28 2.11 -8.44 7.73
N GLN A 29 2.04 -9.06 8.92
CA GLN A 29 3.03 -10.04 9.36
C GLN A 29 3.08 -11.27 8.44
N VAL A 30 1.92 -11.79 8.03
CA VAL A 30 1.84 -12.91 7.08
C VAL A 30 2.42 -12.51 5.72
N MET A 31 2.09 -11.31 5.24
CA MET A 31 2.63 -10.76 3.99
C MET A 31 4.16 -10.70 4.03
N ILE A 32 4.75 -10.10 5.07
CA ILE A 32 6.21 -9.99 5.23
C ILE A 32 6.87 -11.36 5.30
N SER A 33 6.28 -12.30 6.07
CA SER A 33 6.80 -13.66 6.18
C SER A 33 6.80 -14.37 4.82
N SER A 34 5.74 -14.19 4.03
CA SER A 34 5.64 -14.74 2.69
C SER A 34 6.70 -14.15 1.75
N LEU A 35 6.85 -12.80 1.76
CA LEU A 35 7.84 -12.12 0.92
C LEU A 35 9.28 -12.49 1.28
N ARG A 36 9.59 -12.73 2.55
CA ARG A 36 10.91 -13.19 2.98
C ARG A 36 11.27 -14.60 2.49
N ASN A 37 10.28 -15.39 2.11
CA ASN A 37 10.49 -16.70 1.48
C ASN A 37 10.60 -16.64 -0.05
N ASP A 38 10.39 -15.47 -0.66
CA ASP A 38 10.55 -15.24 -2.09
C ASP A 38 11.90 -14.57 -2.37
N PRO A 39 12.88 -15.28 -2.98
CA PRO A 39 14.22 -14.74 -3.24
C PRO A 39 14.21 -13.46 -4.08
N GLN A 40 13.32 -13.36 -5.07
CA GLN A 40 13.21 -12.18 -5.92
C GLN A 40 12.66 -10.97 -5.14
N ALA A 41 11.68 -11.20 -4.27
CA ALA A 41 11.16 -10.15 -3.41
C ALA A 41 12.20 -9.68 -2.39
N VAL A 42 12.94 -10.60 -1.76
CA VAL A 42 14.03 -10.25 -0.82
C VAL A 42 15.09 -9.39 -1.47
N GLU A 43 15.38 -9.63 -2.75
CA GLU A 43 16.44 -8.94 -3.48
C GLU A 43 16.00 -7.56 -4.00
N THR A 44 14.71 -7.37 -4.29
CA THR A 44 14.23 -6.18 -4.99
C THR A 44 13.27 -5.32 -4.17
N ALA A 45 12.40 -5.91 -3.35
CA ALA A 45 11.34 -5.19 -2.67
C ALA A 45 11.82 -4.45 -1.42
N TYR A 46 11.44 -3.18 -1.34
CA TYR A 46 11.64 -2.31 -0.18
C TYR A 46 10.27 -1.84 0.29
N LEU A 47 9.96 -2.03 1.57
CA LEU A 47 8.66 -1.72 2.15
C LEU A 47 8.71 -0.46 3.01
N SER A 48 7.67 0.33 2.93
CA SER A 48 7.38 1.46 3.81
C SER A 48 5.95 1.36 4.33
N ILE A 49 5.73 1.77 5.57
CA ILE A 49 4.39 1.90 6.15
C ILE A 49 4.13 3.37 6.50
N ILE A 50 3.01 3.87 6.03
CA ILE A 50 2.43 5.16 6.40
C ILE A 50 1.11 4.85 7.11
N THR A 51 0.96 5.28 8.35
CA THR A 51 -0.30 5.19 9.10
C THR A 51 -1.00 6.53 9.12
N PHE A 52 -2.32 6.51 9.13
CA PHE A 52 -3.11 7.72 9.23
C PHE A 52 -4.33 7.53 10.13
N ASP A 53 -4.49 8.48 11.04
CA ASP A 53 -5.61 8.67 11.94
C ASP A 53 -5.99 10.16 11.94
N SER A 54 -5.91 10.88 13.06
CA SER A 54 -6.05 12.34 13.08
C SER A 54 -4.88 13.06 12.42
N ASP A 55 -3.75 12.38 12.31
CA ASP A 55 -2.53 12.79 11.61
C ASP A 55 -2.08 11.68 10.68
N ALA A 56 -1.15 11.97 9.79
CA ALA A 56 -0.49 10.94 8.98
C ALA A 56 1.02 10.97 9.21
N ARG A 57 1.63 9.79 9.26
CA ARG A 57 3.08 9.66 9.51
C ARG A 57 3.65 8.42 8.84
N GLN A 58 4.86 8.54 8.37
CA GLN A 58 5.64 7.38 7.96
C GLN A 58 6.18 6.68 9.21
N THR A 59 5.58 5.55 9.58
CA THR A 59 5.97 4.76 10.75
C THR A 59 7.16 3.86 10.47
N VAL A 60 7.31 3.42 9.21
CA VAL A 60 8.49 2.68 8.74
C VAL A 60 8.97 3.32 7.44
N PRO A 61 10.19 3.87 7.40
CA PRO A 61 10.79 4.38 6.17
C PRO A 61 11.04 3.25 5.17
N LEU A 62 11.34 3.59 3.92
CA LEU A 62 11.59 2.60 2.86
C LEU A 62 12.76 1.68 3.22
N THR A 63 12.46 0.45 3.63
CA THR A 63 13.38 -0.50 4.25
C THR A 63 13.37 -1.82 3.48
N ASP A 64 14.53 -2.47 3.31
CA ASP A 64 14.63 -3.80 2.74
C ASP A 64 13.91 -4.85 3.60
N LEU A 65 13.47 -5.95 2.97
CA LEU A 65 12.68 -7.00 3.65
C LEU A 65 13.42 -7.68 4.79
N ALA A 66 14.75 -7.80 4.73
CA ALA A 66 15.54 -8.46 5.78
C ALA A 66 15.58 -7.61 7.06
N SER A 67 15.73 -6.30 6.91
CA SER A 67 15.79 -5.33 8.01
C SER A 67 14.42 -4.85 8.48
N PHE A 68 13.35 -5.12 7.72
CA PHE A 68 12.01 -4.61 8.02
C PHE A 68 11.49 -5.12 9.38
N GLN A 69 11.00 -4.20 10.21
CA GLN A 69 10.35 -4.51 11.47
C GLN A 69 8.93 -3.95 11.46
N MET A 70 7.96 -4.79 11.88
CA MET A 70 6.57 -4.38 11.97
C MET A 70 6.41 -3.34 13.07
N PRO A 71 5.84 -2.17 12.77
CA PRO A 71 5.53 -1.17 13.80
C PRO A 71 4.33 -1.61 14.63
N ASP A 72 4.20 -1.07 15.83
CA ASP A 72 2.95 -1.18 16.57
C ASP A 72 1.89 -0.28 15.92
N LEU A 73 0.71 -0.87 15.65
CA LEU A 73 -0.43 -0.17 15.08
C LEU A 73 -1.50 0.01 16.15
N ILE A 74 -1.83 1.26 16.47
CA ILE A 74 -2.86 1.60 17.47
C ILE A 74 -3.95 2.37 16.75
N ALA A 75 -5.19 1.90 16.85
CA ALA A 75 -6.33 2.55 16.23
C ALA A 75 -6.91 3.63 17.16
N THR A 76 -6.98 4.87 16.66
CA THR A 76 -7.51 6.03 17.38
C THR A 76 -7.82 7.18 16.43
N GLY A 77 -8.58 8.17 16.88
CA GLY A 77 -8.79 9.43 16.15
C GLY A 77 -9.67 9.32 14.92
N THR A 78 -9.41 10.17 13.95
CA THR A 78 -10.19 10.37 12.71
C THR A 78 -9.48 9.78 11.48
N THR A 79 -9.87 10.17 10.27
CA THR A 79 -9.37 9.55 9.01
C THR A 79 -8.77 10.62 8.10
N SER A 80 -7.48 10.95 8.30
CA SER A 80 -6.76 11.98 7.54
C SER A 80 -6.10 11.41 6.28
N LEU A 81 -6.91 10.95 5.32
CA LEU A 81 -6.44 10.36 4.05
C LEU A 81 -5.67 11.37 3.19
N GLY A 82 -6.10 12.63 3.16
CA GLY A 82 -5.42 13.68 2.41
C GLY A 82 -4.02 13.94 2.93
N GLU A 83 -3.85 13.97 4.25
CA GLU A 83 -2.54 14.10 4.87
C GLU A 83 -1.65 12.88 4.57
N ALA A 84 -2.22 11.67 4.58
CA ALA A 84 -1.51 10.45 4.19
C ALA A 84 -0.98 10.51 2.75
N LEU A 85 -1.77 11.06 1.81
CA LEU A 85 -1.34 11.24 0.41
C LEU A 85 -0.22 12.28 0.29
N LYS A 86 -0.22 13.34 1.12
CA LYS A 86 0.88 14.33 1.16
C LYS A 86 2.16 13.71 1.73
N VAL A 87 2.05 12.96 2.83
CA VAL A 87 3.19 12.22 3.42
C VAL A 87 3.76 11.25 2.40
N LEU A 88 2.93 10.44 1.75
CA LEU A 88 3.34 9.52 0.69
C LEU A 88 4.07 10.25 -0.45
N SER A 89 3.52 11.38 -0.90
CA SER A 89 4.11 12.17 -1.98
C SER A 89 5.50 12.67 -1.61
N ASN A 90 5.69 13.12 -0.36
CA ASN A 90 6.98 13.54 0.15
C ASN A 90 7.97 12.35 0.24
N CYS A 91 7.53 11.22 0.80
CA CYS A 91 8.35 10.00 0.89
C CYS A 91 8.85 9.56 -0.49
N ILE A 92 7.96 9.51 -1.49
CA ILE A 92 8.35 9.14 -2.85
C ILE A 92 9.37 10.12 -3.44
N ARG A 93 9.22 11.43 -3.20
CA ARG A 93 10.15 12.45 -3.71
C ARG A 93 11.54 12.34 -3.08
N THR A 94 11.63 11.93 -1.84
CA THR A 94 12.86 11.92 -1.03
C THR A 94 13.56 10.57 -0.99
N GLU A 95 12.81 9.47 -1.02
CA GLU A 95 13.35 8.11 -0.84
C GLU A 95 13.56 7.36 -2.16
N VAL A 96 12.74 7.67 -3.20
CA VAL A 96 12.83 6.94 -4.48
C VAL A 96 13.88 7.58 -5.38
N THR A 97 14.90 6.80 -5.72
CA THR A 97 15.99 7.24 -6.57
C THR A 97 15.52 7.42 -8.02
N LYS A 98 15.71 8.63 -8.56
CA LYS A 98 15.37 8.93 -9.95
C LYS A 98 16.43 8.40 -10.91
N THR A 99 16.03 7.95 -12.09
CA THR A 99 16.95 7.62 -13.18
C THR A 99 17.65 8.89 -13.68
N THR A 100 18.96 8.80 -13.81
CA THR A 100 19.81 9.83 -14.44
C THR A 100 20.41 9.29 -15.74
N ALA A 101 21.20 10.10 -16.43
CA ALA A 101 21.93 9.66 -17.62
C ALA A 101 22.94 8.56 -17.33
N GLU A 102 23.47 8.51 -16.11
CA GLU A 102 24.55 7.61 -15.70
C GLU A 102 24.06 6.38 -14.93
N VAL A 103 22.94 6.51 -14.18
CA VAL A 103 22.45 5.47 -13.28
C VAL A 103 20.95 5.25 -13.44
N LYS A 104 20.56 3.99 -13.60
CA LYS A 104 19.14 3.61 -13.52
C LYS A 104 18.66 3.73 -12.08
N GLY A 105 17.65 4.58 -11.85
CA GLY A 105 16.99 4.73 -10.55
C GLY A 105 16.09 3.55 -10.19
N ASP A 106 15.34 3.69 -9.10
CA ASP A 106 14.40 2.69 -8.64
C ASP A 106 13.26 2.46 -9.66
N TRP A 107 12.55 1.35 -9.51
CA TRP A 107 11.30 1.10 -10.22
C TRP A 107 10.21 2.04 -9.69
N LYS A 108 9.17 2.25 -10.47
CA LYS A 108 8.03 3.04 -9.99
C LYS A 108 7.38 2.36 -8.78
N PRO A 109 7.07 3.12 -7.73
CA PRO A 109 6.49 2.56 -6.52
C PRO A 109 5.16 1.84 -6.76
N LEU A 110 4.95 0.74 -6.03
CA LEU A 110 3.64 0.16 -5.79
C LEU A 110 3.04 0.78 -4.53
N VAL A 111 1.78 1.13 -4.58
CA VAL A 111 1.06 1.75 -3.47
C VAL A 111 -0.20 0.93 -3.17
N PHE A 112 -0.35 0.53 -1.92
CA PHE A 112 -1.56 -0.13 -1.42
C PHE A 112 -2.15 0.70 -0.30
N ILE A 113 -3.42 1.04 -0.42
CA ILE A 113 -4.16 1.86 0.55
C ILE A 113 -5.26 0.99 1.14
N MET A 114 -5.42 0.97 2.45
CA MET A 114 -6.56 0.34 3.13
C MET A 114 -7.20 1.34 4.08
N THR A 115 -8.50 1.53 3.96
CA THR A 115 -9.32 2.37 4.84
C THR A 115 -10.72 1.78 5.00
N ASP A 116 -11.32 1.96 6.18
CA ASP A 116 -12.68 1.55 6.50
C ASP A 116 -13.66 2.73 6.61
N GLY A 117 -13.17 3.96 6.43
CA GLY A 117 -13.94 5.16 6.68
C GLY A 117 -13.98 6.16 5.53
N GLN A 118 -14.68 7.25 5.82
CA GLN A 118 -14.67 8.44 4.97
C GLN A 118 -13.57 9.39 5.43
N PRO A 119 -12.85 10.05 4.51
CA PRO A 119 -11.87 11.07 4.87
C PRO A 119 -12.53 12.22 5.67
N THR A 120 -11.85 12.64 6.73
CA THR A 120 -12.30 13.74 7.59
C THR A 120 -11.51 15.03 7.35
N ASP A 121 -10.51 15.00 6.48
CA ASP A 121 -9.64 16.11 6.12
C ASP A 121 -9.86 16.58 4.67
N ASP A 122 -9.07 17.59 4.25
CA ASP A 122 -9.03 18.04 2.85
C ASP A 122 -8.24 17.05 1.98
N TRP A 123 -8.88 15.90 1.71
CA TRP A 123 -8.29 14.84 0.89
C TRP A 123 -8.04 15.27 -0.58
N GLN A 124 -8.79 16.25 -1.10
CA GLN A 124 -8.61 16.76 -2.46
C GLN A 124 -7.26 17.47 -2.61
N SER A 125 -6.85 18.24 -1.61
CA SER A 125 -5.52 18.86 -1.57
C SER A 125 -4.42 17.79 -1.59
N GLY A 126 -4.56 16.73 -0.78
CA GLY A 126 -3.63 15.60 -0.76
C GLY A 126 -3.57 14.85 -2.09
N LEU A 127 -4.74 14.61 -2.70
CA LEU A 127 -4.85 13.98 -4.02
C LEU A 127 -4.16 14.81 -5.11
N ASN A 128 -4.35 16.13 -5.11
CA ASN A 128 -3.70 17.01 -6.08
C ASN A 128 -2.18 16.97 -5.96
N GLU A 129 -1.63 16.89 -4.75
CA GLU A 129 -0.19 16.68 -4.54
C GLU A 129 0.26 15.30 -5.05
N PHE A 130 -0.50 14.25 -4.74
CA PHE A 130 -0.18 12.88 -5.13
C PHE A 130 -0.19 12.68 -6.64
N LYS A 131 -1.09 13.32 -7.38
CA LYS A 131 -1.12 13.29 -8.86
C LYS A 131 0.15 13.83 -9.53
N ASN A 132 0.96 14.58 -8.81
CA ASN A 132 2.24 15.10 -9.31
C ASN A 132 3.43 14.17 -9.05
N VAL A 133 3.20 12.99 -8.45
CA VAL A 133 4.25 12.00 -8.17
C VAL A 133 4.15 10.84 -9.16
N ARG A 134 5.29 10.31 -9.56
CA ARG A 134 5.34 9.14 -10.45
C ARG A 134 5.20 7.86 -9.64
N VAL A 135 4.12 7.13 -9.87
CA VAL A 135 3.88 5.81 -9.28
C VAL A 135 3.66 4.77 -10.37
N GLY A 136 3.85 3.51 -10.05
CA GLY A 136 3.56 2.39 -10.92
C GLY A 136 2.09 2.00 -10.83
N THR A 137 1.74 1.22 -9.81
CA THR A 137 0.36 0.79 -9.57
C THR A 137 -0.09 1.28 -8.20
N VAL A 138 -1.32 1.77 -8.14
CA VAL A 138 -2.01 2.13 -6.89
C VAL A 138 -3.24 1.25 -6.77
N VAL A 139 -3.36 0.54 -5.67
CA VAL A 139 -4.54 -0.25 -5.32
C VAL A 139 -5.13 0.32 -4.03
N ALA A 140 -6.40 0.67 -4.05
CA ALA A 140 -7.13 1.11 -2.88
C ALA A 140 -8.12 0.04 -2.43
N CYS A 141 -8.13 -0.27 -1.15
CA CYS A 141 -8.99 -1.23 -0.50
C CYS A 141 -9.98 -0.52 0.41
N ALA A 142 -11.27 -0.65 0.10
CA ALA A 142 -12.38 -0.25 0.92
C ALA A 142 -12.75 -1.40 1.88
N ALA A 143 -12.41 -1.29 3.15
CA ALA A 143 -12.72 -2.30 4.16
C ALA A 143 -14.06 -1.97 4.85
N GLY A 144 -15.06 -2.84 4.67
CA GLY A 144 -16.41 -2.64 5.20
C GLY A 144 -17.23 -1.59 4.49
N SER A 145 -18.46 -1.43 4.96
CA SER A 145 -19.46 -0.54 4.34
C SER A 145 -19.26 0.95 4.65
N GLY A 146 -18.36 1.28 5.57
CA GLY A 146 -18.08 2.68 5.98
C GLY A 146 -17.15 3.42 5.01
N ALA A 147 -16.34 2.70 4.24
CA ALA A 147 -15.37 3.28 3.32
C ALA A 147 -16.04 3.95 2.12
N ASP A 148 -15.57 5.15 1.78
CA ASP A 148 -16.06 5.89 0.62
C ASP A 148 -15.33 5.48 -0.66
N THR A 149 -15.91 4.53 -1.39
CA THR A 149 -15.35 4.06 -2.67
C THR A 149 -15.30 5.14 -3.74
N SER A 150 -16.17 6.17 -3.67
CA SER A 150 -16.17 7.27 -4.64
C SER A 150 -14.91 8.17 -4.50
N VAL A 151 -14.43 8.34 -3.28
CA VAL A 151 -13.15 9.02 -3.00
C VAL A 151 -12.00 8.16 -3.49
N LEU A 152 -11.99 6.87 -3.17
CA LEU A 152 -10.92 5.96 -3.57
C LEU A 152 -10.80 5.86 -5.10
N LYS A 153 -11.91 5.88 -5.83
CA LYS A 153 -11.94 5.91 -7.30
C LYS A 153 -11.34 7.17 -7.90
N GLN A 154 -11.24 8.26 -7.16
CA GLN A 154 -10.55 9.46 -7.64
C GLN A 154 -9.03 9.37 -7.47
N ILE A 155 -8.58 8.47 -6.59
CA ILE A 155 -7.15 8.18 -6.38
C ILE A 155 -6.64 7.17 -7.42
N THR A 156 -7.43 6.12 -7.69
CA THR A 156 -7.07 5.04 -8.62
C THR A 156 -8.28 4.35 -9.20
N ASP A 157 -8.14 3.82 -10.43
CA ASP A 157 -9.15 2.94 -11.03
C ASP A 157 -9.12 1.51 -10.44
N SER A 158 -8.08 1.19 -9.67
CA SER A 158 -7.88 -0.13 -9.06
C SER A 158 -8.41 -0.15 -7.63
N VAL A 159 -9.73 -0.17 -7.47
CA VAL A 159 -10.40 -0.21 -6.17
C VAL A 159 -10.96 -1.60 -5.92
N VAL A 160 -10.68 -2.17 -4.76
CA VAL A 160 -11.27 -3.41 -4.27
C VAL A 160 -12.03 -3.14 -2.96
N SER A 161 -13.03 -3.94 -2.67
CA SER A 161 -13.74 -3.88 -1.39
C SER A 161 -13.76 -5.26 -0.73
N LEU A 162 -13.80 -5.27 0.60
CA LEU A 162 -13.87 -6.46 1.44
C LEU A 162 -14.59 -6.17 2.76
N GLU A 163 -14.97 -7.21 3.48
CA GLU A 163 -15.48 -7.10 4.84
C GLU A 163 -14.34 -6.88 5.87
N THR A 164 -14.66 -6.27 7.01
CA THR A 164 -13.66 -5.94 8.05
C THR A 164 -13.29 -7.11 8.96
N ASP A 165 -13.67 -8.34 8.59
CA ASP A 165 -13.33 -9.54 9.36
C ASP A 165 -11.87 -9.99 9.12
N GLN A 166 -11.38 -10.81 10.03
CA GLN A 166 -9.99 -11.27 10.04
C GLN A 166 -9.60 -12.03 8.76
N GLU A 167 -10.50 -12.82 8.19
CA GLU A 167 -10.19 -13.66 7.03
C GLU A 167 -10.11 -12.83 5.75
N SER A 168 -11.04 -11.91 5.55
CA SER A 168 -11.04 -10.98 4.40
C SER A 168 -9.82 -10.09 4.39
N ILE A 169 -9.46 -9.47 5.52
CA ILE A 169 -8.25 -8.64 5.65
C ILE A 169 -6.98 -9.46 5.43
N LYS A 170 -6.90 -10.67 5.99
CA LYS A 170 -5.77 -11.58 5.77
C LYS A 170 -5.63 -11.99 4.30
N SER A 171 -6.75 -12.26 3.63
CA SER A 171 -6.79 -12.59 2.19
C SER A 171 -6.29 -11.43 1.34
N PHE A 172 -6.63 -10.19 1.70
CA PHE A 172 -6.07 -9.00 1.05
C PHE A 172 -4.54 -8.95 1.15
N PHE A 173 -3.97 -9.09 2.34
CA PHE A 173 -2.50 -9.02 2.51
C PHE A 173 -1.78 -10.20 1.86
N LYS A 174 -2.38 -11.39 1.80
CA LYS A 174 -1.85 -12.50 1.00
C LYS A 174 -1.81 -12.17 -0.49
N TRP A 175 -2.87 -11.55 -1.00
CA TRP A 175 -2.94 -11.10 -2.38
C TRP A 175 -1.93 -9.97 -2.67
N VAL A 176 -1.76 -9.01 -1.74
CA VAL A 176 -0.71 -7.98 -1.83
C VAL A 176 0.67 -8.62 -1.90
N SER A 177 0.95 -9.62 -1.05
CA SER A 177 2.21 -10.37 -1.09
C SER A 177 2.45 -11.01 -2.46
N ALA A 178 1.45 -11.73 -3.00
CA ALA A 178 1.55 -12.35 -4.32
C ALA A 178 1.75 -11.30 -5.43
N SER A 179 1.10 -10.15 -5.33
CA SER A 179 1.24 -9.03 -6.28
C SER A 179 2.64 -8.42 -6.25
N ILE A 180 3.23 -8.26 -5.07
CA ILE A 180 4.63 -7.81 -4.92
C ILE A 180 5.58 -8.87 -5.50
N GLY A 181 5.38 -10.16 -5.21
CA GLY A 181 6.20 -11.26 -5.75
C GLY A 181 6.20 -11.29 -7.28
N VAL A 182 5.02 -11.22 -7.91
CA VAL A 182 4.91 -11.13 -9.37
C VAL A 182 5.60 -9.88 -9.93
N SER A 183 5.46 -8.75 -9.26
CA SER A 183 6.13 -7.50 -9.65
C SER A 183 7.65 -7.62 -9.52
N SER A 184 8.13 -8.20 -8.43
CA SER A 184 9.56 -8.44 -8.18
C SER A 184 10.17 -9.35 -9.25
N THR A 185 9.49 -10.43 -9.62
CA THR A 185 9.92 -11.34 -10.68
C THR A 185 9.97 -10.61 -12.03
N LYS A 186 8.93 -9.85 -12.39
CA LYS A 186 8.91 -9.12 -13.66
C LYS A 186 10.03 -8.07 -13.76
N VAL A 187 10.27 -7.30 -12.70
CA VAL A 187 11.34 -6.30 -12.73
C VAL A 187 12.72 -6.94 -12.70
N GLY A 188 12.88 -8.07 -12.01
CA GLY A 188 14.15 -8.81 -11.93
C GLY A 188 14.50 -9.52 -13.24
N GLU A 189 13.57 -10.25 -13.82
CA GLU A 189 13.83 -11.11 -14.99
C GLU A 189 13.64 -10.37 -16.33
N SER A 190 12.54 -9.65 -16.49
CA SER A 190 12.19 -9.01 -17.78
C SER A 190 12.46 -7.52 -17.84
N GLY A 191 12.77 -6.89 -16.72
CA GLY A 191 12.97 -5.43 -16.62
C GLY A 191 11.71 -4.62 -16.96
N THR A 192 10.52 -5.20 -16.74
CA THR A 192 9.23 -4.58 -17.04
C THR A 192 8.46 -4.28 -15.75
N GLU A 193 7.75 -3.17 -15.72
CA GLU A 193 6.91 -2.76 -14.60
C GLU A 193 5.50 -3.37 -14.72
N VAL A 194 4.89 -3.70 -13.58
CA VAL A 194 3.47 -4.04 -13.50
C VAL A 194 2.65 -2.76 -13.48
N THR A 195 1.67 -2.67 -14.37
CA THR A 195 0.78 -1.50 -14.48
C THR A 195 -0.68 -1.96 -14.43
N GLY A 196 -1.34 -1.69 -13.30
CA GLY A 196 -2.75 -1.99 -13.09
C GLY A 196 -3.05 -3.44 -12.64
N LEU A 197 -4.30 -3.64 -12.20
CA LEU A 197 -4.79 -4.91 -11.64
C LEU A 197 -4.70 -6.10 -12.61
N ASN A 198 -4.87 -5.85 -13.90
CA ASN A 198 -4.87 -6.88 -14.93
C ASN A 198 -3.51 -7.61 -15.09
N GLN A 199 -2.45 -7.05 -14.55
CA GLN A 199 -1.12 -7.65 -14.56
C GLN A 199 -0.71 -8.24 -13.20
N MET A 200 -1.55 -8.10 -12.19
CA MET A 200 -1.43 -8.71 -10.87
C MET A 200 -2.14 -10.09 -10.86
N PRO A 201 -1.89 -10.92 -9.86
CA PRO A 201 -2.70 -12.11 -9.63
C PRO A 201 -4.19 -11.76 -9.52
N PRO A 202 -5.10 -12.64 -9.94
CA PRO A 202 -6.53 -12.39 -9.76
C PRO A 202 -6.84 -12.22 -8.26
N PRO A 203 -7.68 -11.24 -7.88
CA PRO A 203 -8.11 -11.08 -6.50
C PRO A 203 -8.80 -12.36 -5.99
N PRO A 204 -8.59 -12.75 -4.72
CA PRO A 204 -9.33 -13.85 -4.12
C PRO A 204 -10.83 -13.53 -4.00
N ALA A 205 -11.65 -14.54 -3.69
CA ALA A 205 -13.10 -14.42 -3.66
C ALA A 205 -13.64 -13.42 -2.61
N GLU A 206 -12.88 -13.18 -1.55
CA GLU A 206 -13.20 -12.24 -0.49
C GLU A 206 -13.05 -10.76 -0.93
N LEU A 207 -12.35 -10.52 -2.03
CA LEU A 207 -12.14 -9.19 -2.59
C LEU A 207 -13.05 -8.95 -3.78
N ASN A 208 -13.87 -7.92 -3.72
CA ASN A 208 -14.71 -7.50 -4.82
C ASN A 208 -14.09 -6.32 -5.55
N ILE A 209 -13.95 -6.42 -6.88
CA ILE A 209 -13.52 -5.28 -7.70
C ILE A 209 -14.67 -4.28 -7.75
N VAL A 210 -14.37 -3.04 -7.37
CA VAL A 210 -15.35 -1.95 -7.42
C VAL A 210 -15.32 -1.30 -8.81
N VAL A 211 -16.37 -1.54 -9.58
CA VAL A 211 -16.53 -1.02 -10.96
C VAL A 211 -17.07 0.40 -10.97
#